data_b1be9b47624aa37df3d7c605ef34cdbb
#
_entry.id   b1be9b47624aa37df3d7c605ef34cdbb
#
_cell.length_a   1.000
_cell.length_b   1.000
_cell.length_c   1.000
_cell.angle_alpha   90.00
_cell.angle_beta   90.00
_cell.angle_gamma   90.00
#
_symmetry.space_group_name_H-M   'P 1'
#
loop_
_entity.id
_entity.type
_entity.pdbx_description
1 polymer ?
#
loop_
_entity_poly.entity_id
_entity_poly.type
_entity_poly.pdbx_seq_one_letter_code
_entity_poly.pdbx_strand_id
1 'polypeptide(L)' 'MEREEFCTLARQLRAGIMTLSQRFLKDEAEAEDNVQDTLLRLWTIREKLDEVHSVQALSYAICTLNSFVFL' A
#
# COMPACT_ATOMS: atom_id res chain seq x y z
N MET A 1 10.35 -10.70 -6.69
CA MET A 1 10.45 -10.59 -5.21
C MET A 1 9.80 -11.81 -4.58
N GLU A 2 10.52 -12.45 -3.66
CA GLU A 2 9.99 -13.61 -2.99
C GLU A 2 9.02 -13.23 -1.88
N ARG A 3 8.21 -14.19 -1.46
CA ARG A 3 7.16 -13.96 -0.46
C ARG A 3 7.70 -13.39 0.85
N GLU A 4 8.81 -13.94 1.36
CA GLU A 4 9.38 -13.48 2.62
C GLU A 4 9.89 -12.05 2.53
N GLU A 5 10.54 -11.72 1.42
CA GLU A 5 11.00 -10.35 1.18
C GLU A 5 9.82 -9.39 1.12
N PHE A 6 8.76 -9.81 0.44
CA PHE A 6 7.55 -8.99 0.33
C PHE A 6 6.90 -8.78 1.70
N CYS A 7 6.81 -9.81 2.52
CA CYS A 7 6.22 -9.69 3.86
C CYS A 7 6.99 -8.70 4.73
N THR A 8 8.32 -8.72 4.63
CA THR A 8 9.17 -7.79 5.36
C THR A 8 8.92 -6.35 4.87
N LEU A 9 8.89 -6.18 3.57
CA LEU A 9 8.63 -4.88 2.96
C LEU A 9 7.24 -4.35 3.35
N ALA A 10 6.22 -5.21 3.29
CA ALA A 10 4.86 -4.84 3.63
C ALA A 10 4.77 -4.34 5.08
N ARG A 11 5.46 -5.00 6.01
CA ARG A 11 5.49 -4.56 7.40
C ARG A 11 6.14 -3.20 7.55
N GLN A 12 7.18 -2.93 6.78
CA GLN A 12 7.86 -1.63 6.81
C GLN A 12 6.99 -0.51 6.25
N LEU A 13 6.19 -0.82 5.22
CA LEU A 13 5.37 0.18 4.54
C LEU A 13 4.04 0.44 5.23
N ARG A 14 3.55 -0.51 6.01
CA ARG A 14 2.18 -0.50 6.54
C ARG A 14 1.85 0.77 7.32
N ALA A 15 2.71 1.19 8.22
CA ALA A 15 2.44 2.35 9.07
C ALA A 15 2.30 3.64 8.26
N GLY A 16 3.18 3.84 7.28
CA GLY A 16 3.12 5.00 6.40
C GLY A 16 1.88 5.02 5.52
N ILE A 17 1.54 3.86 4.96
CA ILE A 17 0.34 3.73 4.14
C ILE A 17 -0.91 3.99 4.99
N MET A 18 -0.94 3.49 6.22
CA MET A 18 -2.08 3.71 7.12
C MET A 18 -2.23 5.18 7.46
N THR A 19 -1.14 5.87 7.77
CA THR A 19 -1.17 7.30 8.05
C THR A 19 -1.72 8.08 6.86
N LEU A 20 -1.25 7.74 5.65
CA LEU A 20 -1.72 8.40 4.45
C LEU A 20 -3.20 8.09 4.18
N SER A 21 -3.59 6.84 4.37
CA SER A 21 -4.97 6.40 4.18
C SER A 21 -5.92 7.17 5.10
N GLN A 22 -5.51 7.38 6.36
CA GLN A 22 -6.31 8.10 7.35
C GLN A 22 -6.49 9.58 7.01
N ARG A 23 -5.60 10.14 6.20
CA ARG A 23 -5.75 11.52 5.74
C ARG A 23 -6.92 11.68 4.78
N PHE A 24 -7.17 10.66 3.96
CA PHE A 24 -8.24 10.69 2.97
C PHE A 24 -9.55 10.11 3.51
N LEU A 25 -9.45 9.12 4.39
CA LEU A 25 -10.60 8.35 4.85
C LEU A 25 -10.71 8.49 6.36
N LYS A 26 -11.80 9.11 6.81
CA LYS A 26 -12.02 9.35 8.24
C LYS A 26 -12.54 8.12 8.97
N ASP A 27 -13.16 7.20 8.24
CA ASP A 27 -13.64 5.94 8.78
C ASP A 27 -12.45 4.98 8.92
N GLU A 28 -12.21 4.51 10.14
CA GLU A 28 -11.05 3.66 10.43
C GLU A 28 -11.11 2.34 9.68
N ALA A 29 -12.30 1.74 9.54
CA ALA A 29 -12.46 0.49 8.82
C ALA A 29 -12.16 0.67 7.33
N GLU A 30 -12.61 1.77 6.74
CA GLU A 30 -12.31 2.07 5.33
C GLU A 30 -10.82 2.34 5.13
N ALA A 31 -10.18 3.05 6.07
CA ALA A 31 -8.74 3.30 6.00
C ALA A 31 -7.95 1.99 6.06
N GLU A 32 -8.34 1.07 6.94
CA GLU A 32 -7.71 -0.25 7.05
C GLU A 32 -7.91 -1.07 5.78
N ASP A 33 -9.12 -1.06 5.22
CA ASP A 33 -9.40 -1.76 3.96
C ASP A 33 -8.54 -1.20 2.82
N ASN A 34 -8.34 0.11 2.79
CA ASN A 34 -7.50 0.74 1.80
C ASN A 34 -6.04 0.31 1.93
N VAL A 35 -5.54 0.18 3.16
CA VAL A 35 -4.19 -0.32 3.41
C VAL A 35 -4.04 -1.75 2.87
N GLN A 36 -4.99 -2.62 3.21
CA GLN A 36 -4.97 -4.01 2.77
C GLN A 36 -5.02 -4.12 1.26
N ASP A 37 -5.90 -3.35 0.63
CA ASP A 37 -6.03 -3.35 -0.82
C ASP A 37 -4.75 -2.84 -1.50
N THR A 38 -4.13 -1.81 -0.94
CA THR A 38 -2.86 -1.28 -1.44
C THR A 38 -1.78 -2.36 -1.40
N LEU A 39 -1.66 -3.05 -0.27
CA LEU A 39 -0.68 -4.12 -0.12
C LEU A 39 -0.96 -5.29 -1.05
N LEU A 40 -2.23 -5.61 -1.27
CA LEU A 40 -2.60 -6.67 -2.20
C LEU A 40 -2.24 -6.32 -3.64
N ARG A 41 -2.42 -5.06 -4.03
CA ARG A 41 -2.02 -4.59 -5.36
C ARG A 41 -0.51 -4.66 -5.54
N LEU A 42 0.26 -4.32 -4.51
CA LEU A 42 1.72 -4.47 -4.54
C LEU A 42 2.11 -5.93 -4.68
N TRP A 43 1.43 -6.82 -3.97
CA TRP A 43 1.67 -8.26 -4.08
C TRP A 43 1.44 -8.76 -5.50
N THR A 44 0.38 -8.28 -6.15
CA THR A 44 0.04 -8.67 -7.51
C THR A 44 1.16 -8.32 -8.51
N ILE A 45 1.86 -7.21 -8.27
CA ILE A 45 2.95 -6.75 -9.15
C ILE A 45 4.33 -6.99 -8.55
N ARG A 46 4.44 -7.86 -7.55
CA ARG A 46 5.67 -8.05 -6.78
C ARG A 46 6.90 -8.37 -7.63
N GLU A 47 6.71 -9.06 -8.74
CA GLU A 47 7.84 -9.42 -9.61
C GLU A 47 8.45 -8.20 -10.30
N LYS A 48 7.68 -7.15 -10.45
CA LYS A 48 8.13 -5.91 -11.07
C LYS A 48 8.71 -4.91 -10.07
N LEU A 49 8.53 -5.18 -8.78
CA LEU A 49 8.97 -4.24 -7.74
C LEU A 49 10.49 -4.08 -7.70
N ASP A 50 11.23 -5.08 -8.14
CA ASP A 50 12.69 -4.99 -8.20
C ASP A 50 13.17 -3.95 -9.21
N GLU A 51 12.33 -3.60 -10.18
CA GLU A 51 12.63 -2.60 -11.19
C GLU A 51 12.19 -1.20 -10.79
N VAL A 52 11.42 -1.10 -9.71
CA VAL A 52 10.86 0.17 -9.23
C VAL A 52 11.91 0.93 -8.42
N HIS A 53 12.10 2.20 -8.73
CA HIS A 53 13.07 3.04 -8.05
C HIS A 53 12.76 3.21 -6.56
N SER A 54 11.49 3.39 -6.21
CA SER A 54 11.05 3.51 -4.82
C SER A 54 9.71 2.83 -4.64
N VAL A 55 9.73 1.68 -3.95
CA VAL A 55 8.49 0.94 -3.65
C VAL A 55 7.61 1.75 -2.69
N GLN A 56 8.24 2.50 -1.78
CA GLN A 56 7.49 3.36 -0.86
C GLN A 56 6.69 4.42 -1.62
N ALA A 57 7.32 5.12 -2.56
CA ALA A 57 6.63 6.13 -3.37
C ALA A 57 5.51 5.51 -4.19
N LEU A 58 5.75 4.33 -4.76
CA LEU A 58 4.73 3.62 -5.52
C LEU A 58 3.56 3.23 -4.62
N SER A 59 3.85 2.73 -3.42
CA SER A 59 2.80 2.31 -2.49
C SER A 59 1.92 3.51 -2.08
N TYR A 60 2.52 4.66 -1.89
CA TYR A 60 1.78 5.88 -1.56
C TYR A 60 0.91 6.35 -2.73
N ALA A 61 1.43 6.26 -3.94
CA ALA A 61 0.65 6.60 -5.14
C ALA A 61 -0.57 5.69 -5.28
N ILE A 62 -0.37 4.38 -5.11
CA ILE A 62 -1.46 3.41 -5.17
C ILE A 62 -2.49 3.69 -4.07
N CYS A 63 -2.02 3.94 -2.85
CA CYS A 63 -2.88 4.24 -1.72
C CYS A 63 -3.74 5.49 -1.99
N THR A 64 -3.12 6.53 -2.52
CA THR A 64 -3.82 7.78 -2.84
C THR A 64 -4.89 7.56 -3.90
N LEU A 65 -4.54 6.90 -5.00
CA LEU A 65 -5.49 6.63 -6.07
C LEU A 65 -6.61 5.71 -5.59
N ASN A 66 -6.27 4.71 -4.80
CA ASN A 66 -7.24 3.76 -4.28
C ASN A 66 -8.22 4.41 -3.30
N SER A 67 -7.79 5.46 -2.60
CA SER A 67 -8.66 6.19 -1.67
C SER A 67 -9.88 6.77 -2.36
N PHE A 68 -9.77 7.14 -3.63
CA PHE A 68 -10.90 7.71 -4.36
C PHE A 68 -12.04 6.72 -4.54
N VAL A 69 -11.77 5.42 -4.45
CA VAL A 69 -12.81 4.39 -4.53
C VAL A 69 -13.73 4.46 -3.32
N PHE A 70 -13.21 4.89 -2.16
CA PHE A 70 -13.96 4.98 -0.92
C PHE A 70 -14.64 6.34 -0.73
N LEU A 71 -14.24 7.31 -1.50
CA LEU A 71 -14.83 8.65 -1.44
C LEU A 71 -16.07 8.77 -2.30
#